data_cdfaf6b7a44bb8795c51d239065234df
#
_entry.id   cdfaf6b7a44bb8795c51d239065234df
#
_cell.length_a   1.000
_cell.length_b   1.000
_cell.length_c   1.000
_cell.angle_alpha   90.00
_cell.angle_beta   90.00
_cell.angle_gamma   90.00
#
_symmetry.space_group_name_H-M   'P 1'
#
loop_
_entity.id
_entity.type
_entity.pdbx_description
1 polymer ?
#
loop_
_entity_poly.entity_id
_entity_poly.type
_entity_poly.pdbx_seq_one_letter_code
_entity_poly.pdbx_strand_id
1 'polypeptide(L)'
;MLNIIGKTRAELAEFVADLGEPKYRADQIFRGLHERRLRSFDEMTDLPKPLREKLKEAATPSALAVESKYVSEDGTRRYLMKTADNLPVESVFIPTRSRDTICFSSQSGCPLKCDFCLTAKLGLLRNLTAGEIVEQVIIVLNDVYGVGQETPHGTNLVAMGAGEPFLNFENLLNALEIMADKGGLFIVPNRVTVSTAGIVPKILEFAGLSKRPNLAISLSSPTDALRNKLMPINKRWKIDELMKAAKEFERTLKRGERFTFEYVLLGGVNDSIEQAEQLAILLKKYDLKRVKINLIAHNPAEQLDYHPPTPEGVKAFKKRLESLGVSAYVRTPRGRDIYAACGQLAAKQEPNLVKIQAA
;
A
#
# COMPACT_ATOMS: atom_id res chain seq x y z
N MET A 1 2.20 24.11 12.19
CA MET A 1 3.03 23.32 13.13
C MET A 1 3.70 22.22 12.34
N LEU A 2 5.01 21.98 12.55
CA LEU A 2 5.78 21.00 11.79
C LEU A 2 5.37 19.58 12.20
N ASN A 3 5.01 18.72 11.25
CA ASN A 3 4.79 17.31 11.54
C ASN A 3 6.14 16.56 11.55
N ILE A 4 6.50 15.93 12.67
CA ILE A 4 7.79 15.26 12.83
C ILE A 4 7.75 13.74 12.72
N ILE A 5 6.56 13.12 12.62
CA ILE A 5 6.43 11.66 12.48
C ILE A 5 7.00 11.15 11.13
N GLY A 6 7.05 12.03 10.14
CA GLY A 6 7.62 11.73 8.81
C GLY A 6 9.10 12.11 8.64
N LYS A 7 9.79 12.43 9.73
CA LYS A 7 11.22 12.78 9.70
C LYS A 7 12.10 11.58 9.97
N THR A 8 13.16 11.46 9.17
CA THR A 8 14.25 10.51 9.42
C THR A 8 15.03 10.92 10.68
N ARG A 9 15.89 10.02 11.20
CA ARG A 9 16.75 10.35 12.34
C ARG A 9 17.65 11.54 12.06
N ALA A 10 18.18 11.66 10.84
CA ALA A 10 19.04 12.77 10.44
C ALA A 10 18.28 14.10 10.48
N GLU A 11 17.09 14.15 9.88
CA GLU A 11 16.22 15.35 9.91
C GLU A 11 15.75 15.71 11.32
N LEU A 12 15.51 14.71 12.19
CA LEU A 12 15.22 14.98 13.61
C LEU A 12 16.44 15.51 14.35
N ALA A 13 17.65 15.05 14.00
CA ALA A 13 18.87 15.58 14.62
C ALA A 13 19.12 17.06 14.28
N GLU A 14 18.80 17.47 13.05
CA GLU A 14 18.80 18.87 12.64
C GLU A 14 17.73 19.67 13.41
N PHE A 15 16.48 19.16 13.42
CA PHE A 15 15.36 19.80 14.11
C PHE A 15 15.64 20.03 15.62
N VAL A 16 16.18 19.03 16.34
CA VAL A 16 16.48 19.22 17.77
C VAL A 16 17.67 20.16 18.00
N ALA A 17 18.65 20.20 17.09
CA ALA A 17 19.75 21.17 17.16
C ALA A 17 19.24 22.61 17.02
N ASP A 18 18.27 22.86 16.11
CA ASP A 18 17.62 24.17 15.95
C ASP A 18 16.84 24.61 17.22
N LEU A 19 16.38 23.63 18.02
CA LEU A 19 15.78 23.91 19.35
C LEU A 19 16.79 24.12 20.47
N GLY A 20 18.10 24.08 20.17
CA GLY A 20 19.19 24.19 21.14
C GLY A 20 19.39 22.93 22.00
N GLU A 21 18.94 21.78 21.54
CA GLU A 21 18.99 20.51 22.26
C GLU A 21 20.11 19.58 21.71
N PRO A 22 20.70 18.73 22.56
CA PRO A 22 21.71 17.76 22.12
C PRO A 22 21.17 16.75 21.09
N LYS A 23 21.96 16.40 20.08
CA LYS A 23 21.57 15.50 18.97
C LYS A 23 21.01 14.13 19.41
N TYR A 24 21.44 13.59 20.55
CA TYR A 24 20.91 12.31 21.06
C TYR A 24 19.41 12.35 21.41
N ARG A 25 18.85 13.57 21.62
CA ARG A 25 17.42 13.75 21.82
C ARG A 25 16.60 13.33 20.59
N ALA A 26 17.16 13.50 19.40
CA ALA A 26 16.52 13.02 18.16
C ALA A 26 16.27 11.51 18.20
N ASP A 27 17.21 10.75 18.76
CA ASP A 27 17.08 9.30 18.89
C ASP A 27 15.97 8.92 19.87
N GLN A 28 15.86 9.63 21.00
CA GLN A 28 14.77 9.42 21.96
C GLN A 28 13.40 9.75 21.35
N ILE A 29 13.30 10.87 20.61
CA ILE A 29 12.07 11.28 19.91
C ILE A 29 11.72 10.24 18.85
N PHE A 30 12.68 9.84 18.00
CA PHE A 30 12.46 8.85 16.96
C PHE A 30 11.95 7.53 17.52
N ARG A 31 12.59 7.01 18.58
CA ARG A 31 12.13 5.79 19.28
C ARG A 31 10.75 5.97 19.93
N GLY A 32 10.48 7.15 20.49
CA GLY A 32 9.16 7.49 21.01
C GLY A 32 8.08 7.35 19.96
N LEU A 33 8.30 7.97 18.79
CA LEU A 33 7.34 7.98 17.68
C LEU A 33 7.17 6.60 17.02
N HIS A 34 8.27 5.88 16.78
CA HIS A 34 8.24 4.72 15.87
C HIS A 34 8.42 3.36 16.56
N GLU A 35 9.22 3.24 17.62
CA GLU A 35 9.38 2.00 18.38
C GLU A 35 8.24 1.85 19.40
N ARG A 36 8.06 2.87 20.27
CA ARG A 36 7.00 2.90 21.27
C ARG A 36 5.65 3.33 20.71
N ARG A 37 5.61 3.89 19.49
CA ARG A 37 4.43 4.31 18.74
C ARG A 37 3.55 5.31 19.50
N LEU A 38 4.20 6.24 20.25
CA LEU A 38 3.54 7.29 21.00
C LEU A 38 3.03 8.39 20.07
N ARG A 39 1.87 8.93 20.37
CA ARG A 39 1.24 9.97 19.56
C ARG A 39 1.10 11.32 20.28
N SER A 40 1.67 11.43 21.48
CA SER A 40 1.75 12.65 22.28
C SER A 40 3.14 12.83 22.86
N PHE A 41 3.63 14.08 22.91
CA PHE A 41 4.89 14.39 23.59
C PHE A 41 4.78 14.19 25.12
N ASP A 42 3.58 14.27 25.70
CA ASP A 42 3.37 14.01 27.11
C ASP A 42 3.68 12.55 27.52
N GLU A 43 3.45 11.62 26.58
CA GLU A 43 3.75 10.20 26.78
C GLU A 43 5.27 9.90 26.71
N MET A 44 6.10 10.82 26.15
CA MET A 44 7.55 10.67 26.05
C MET A 44 8.24 11.04 27.37
N THR A 45 7.99 10.27 28.43
CA THR A 45 8.45 10.56 29.79
C THR A 45 9.97 10.49 29.98
N ASP A 46 10.69 9.90 29.05
CA ASP A 46 12.16 9.89 28.94
C ASP A 46 12.75 11.22 28.44
N LEU A 47 11.91 12.15 27.96
CA LEU A 47 12.30 13.52 27.64
C LEU A 47 12.03 14.44 28.83
N PRO A 48 12.94 15.42 29.13
CA PRO A 48 12.69 16.43 30.14
C PRO A 48 11.42 17.23 29.85
N LYS A 49 10.69 17.60 30.92
CA LYS A 49 9.44 18.37 30.78
C LYS A 49 9.63 19.67 29.96
N PRO A 50 10.71 20.48 30.19
CA PRO A 50 10.94 21.68 29.37
C PRO A 50 11.06 21.37 27.86
N LEU A 51 11.72 20.27 27.50
CA LEU A 51 11.84 19.86 26.08
C LEU A 51 10.48 19.45 25.51
N ARG A 52 9.67 18.72 26.28
CA ARG A 52 8.32 18.35 25.82
C ARG A 52 7.44 19.57 25.53
N GLU A 53 7.53 20.62 26.36
CA GLU A 53 6.79 21.88 26.13
C GLU A 53 7.33 22.59 24.86
N LYS A 54 8.67 22.71 24.69
CA LYS A 54 9.24 23.25 23.44
C LYS A 54 8.76 22.49 22.19
N LEU A 55 8.71 21.16 22.28
CA LEU A 55 8.25 20.32 21.17
C LEU A 55 6.77 20.57 20.83
N LYS A 56 5.91 20.75 21.83
CA LYS A 56 4.48 21.07 21.60
C LYS A 56 4.27 22.40 20.89
N GLU A 57 5.14 23.39 21.15
CA GLU A 57 5.08 24.69 20.48
C GLU A 57 5.59 24.62 19.03
N ALA A 58 6.63 23.82 18.78
CA ALA A 58 7.32 23.77 17.49
C ALA A 58 6.72 22.73 16.52
N ALA A 59 6.19 21.62 17.03
CA ALA A 59 5.87 20.44 16.22
C ALA A 59 4.63 19.68 16.69
N THR A 60 4.17 18.78 15.83
CA THR A 60 3.18 17.77 16.17
C THR A 60 3.73 16.35 15.92
N PRO A 61 3.49 15.38 16.82
CA PRO A 61 3.89 13.99 16.64
C PRO A 61 2.86 13.18 15.85
N SER A 62 1.75 13.76 15.42
CA SER A 62 0.64 13.10 14.75
C SER A 62 0.16 13.90 13.54
N ALA A 63 -0.16 13.21 12.46
CA ALA A 63 -0.63 13.77 11.17
C ALA A 63 -2.08 13.36 10.85
N LEU A 64 -2.59 12.29 11.47
CA LEU A 64 -3.86 11.66 11.14
C LEU A 64 -4.76 11.54 12.38
N ALA A 65 -6.06 11.78 12.19
CA ALA A 65 -7.09 11.47 13.17
C ALA A 65 -7.97 10.32 12.68
N VAL A 66 -8.26 9.35 13.54
CA VAL A 66 -9.19 8.25 13.22
C VAL A 66 -10.62 8.78 13.28
N GLU A 67 -11.34 8.70 12.17
CA GLU A 67 -12.76 9.09 12.10
C GLU A 67 -13.69 7.91 12.37
N SER A 68 -13.39 6.75 11.76
CA SER A 68 -14.18 5.53 11.98
C SER A 68 -13.37 4.27 11.73
N LYS A 69 -13.81 3.17 12.35
CA LYS A 69 -13.27 1.83 12.19
C LYS A 69 -14.41 0.85 11.93
N TYR A 70 -14.23 -0.01 10.94
CA TYR A 70 -15.16 -1.08 10.58
C TYR A 70 -14.45 -2.43 10.73
N VAL A 71 -15.16 -3.41 11.26
CA VAL A 71 -14.63 -4.77 11.48
C VAL A 71 -15.49 -5.77 10.71
N SER A 72 -14.86 -6.53 9.82
CA SER A 72 -15.46 -7.61 9.06
C SER A 72 -15.59 -8.89 9.88
N GLU A 73 -16.52 -9.77 9.51
CA GLU A 73 -16.65 -11.11 10.09
C GLU A 73 -15.37 -11.96 9.97
N ASP A 74 -14.55 -11.71 8.93
CA ASP A 74 -13.29 -12.42 8.72
C ASP A 74 -12.11 -11.81 9.54
N GLY A 75 -12.40 -10.83 10.40
CA GLY A 75 -11.43 -10.15 11.26
C GLY A 75 -10.69 -9.00 10.57
N THR A 76 -10.91 -8.77 9.27
CA THR A 76 -10.36 -7.60 8.57
C THR A 76 -10.91 -6.32 9.18
N ARG A 77 -10.03 -5.30 9.34
CA ARG A 77 -10.44 -3.98 9.87
C ARG A 77 -10.12 -2.91 8.83
N ARG A 78 -11.09 -2.06 8.54
CA ARG A 78 -10.93 -0.86 7.72
C ARG A 78 -10.93 0.37 8.62
N TYR A 79 -9.94 1.21 8.44
CA TYR A 79 -9.79 2.48 9.16
C TYR A 79 -10.03 3.62 8.18
N LEU A 80 -10.95 4.51 8.52
CA LEU A 80 -11.10 5.81 7.88
C LEU A 80 -10.46 6.86 8.78
N MET A 81 -9.49 7.55 8.24
CA MET A 81 -8.73 8.60 8.92
C MET A 81 -8.85 9.91 8.17
N LYS A 82 -8.56 11.01 8.85
CA LYS A 82 -8.49 12.35 8.28
C LYS A 82 -7.13 12.97 8.51
N THR A 83 -6.65 13.64 7.48
CA THR A 83 -5.48 14.51 7.56
C THR A 83 -5.81 15.83 8.26
N ALA A 84 -4.78 16.62 8.60
CA ALA A 84 -4.95 17.93 9.22
C ALA A 84 -5.77 18.90 8.33
N ASP A 85 -5.72 18.77 7.01
CA ASP A 85 -6.53 19.50 6.03
C ASP A 85 -7.85 18.76 5.69
N ASN A 86 -8.29 17.87 6.55
CA ASN A 86 -9.58 17.17 6.51
C ASN A 86 -9.80 16.27 5.29
N LEU A 87 -8.73 15.76 4.67
CA LEU A 87 -8.82 14.83 3.55
C LEU A 87 -8.87 13.38 4.04
N PRO A 88 -9.62 12.50 3.36
CA PRO A 88 -9.77 11.11 3.77
C PRO A 88 -8.53 10.28 3.45
N VAL A 89 -8.15 9.41 4.37
CA VAL A 89 -7.11 8.40 4.23
C VAL A 89 -7.65 7.07 4.75
N GLU A 90 -7.43 6.00 4.01
CA GLU A 90 -7.94 4.68 4.38
C GLU A 90 -6.81 3.66 4.50
N SER A 91 -6.89 2.82 5.52
CA SER A 91 -6.01 1.68 5.69
C SER A 91 -6.79 0.43 6.07
N VAL A 92 -6.23 -0.73 5.75
CA VAL A 92 -6.87 -2.02 6.05
C VAL A 92 -5.90 -2.93 6.76
N PHE A 93 -6.32 -3.47 7.90
CA PHE A 93 -5.66 -4.56 8.58
C PHE A 93 -6.26 -5.90 8.12
N ILE A 94 -5.43 -6.83 7.70
CA ILE A 94 -5.82 -8.15 7.19
C ILE A 94 -5.13 -9.21 8.05
N PRO A 95 -5.83 -9.83 9.01
CA PRO A 95 -5.27 -10.89 9.85
C PRO A 95 -5.13 -12.20 9.07
N THR A 96 -4.06 -12.94 9.37
CA THR A 96 -3.93 -14.34 8.97
C THR A 96 -3.32 -15.15 10.12
N ARG A 97 -3.40 -16.48 10.05
CA ARG A 97 -2.88 -17.36 11.12
C ARG A 97 -1.38 -17.23 11.37
N SER A 98 -0.62 -16.85 10.37
CA SER A 98 0.86 -16.87 10.42
C SER A 98 1.51 -15.50 10.26
N ARG A 99 0.76 -14.50 9.85
CA ARG A 99 1.26 -13.14 9.60
C ARG A 99 0.11 -12.17 9.40
N ASP A 100 0.30 -10.94 9.79
CA ASP A 100 -0.65 -9.87 9.55
C ASP A 100 -0.19 -8.99 8.42
N THR A 101 -1.14 -8.39 7.70
CA THR A 101 -0.83 -7.48 6.61
C THR A 101 -1.57 -6.16 6.81
N ILE A 102 -0.85 -5.05 6.70
CA ILE A 102 -1.44 -3.71 6.66
C ILE A 102 -1.36 -3.20 5.24
N CYS A 103 -2.53 -2.90 4.66
CA CYS A 103 -2.67 -2.22 3.38
C CYS A 103 -2.80 -0.72 3.68
N PHE A 104 -1.85 0.08 3.18
CA PHE A 104 -1.82 1.52 3.39
C PHE A 104 -1.97 2.29 2.08
N SER A 105 -2.47 3.53 2.19
CA SER A 105 -2.65 4.46 1.10
C SER A 105 -1.44 5.35 0.90
N SER A 106 -1.14 5.71 -0.35
CA SER A 106 -0.07 6.64 -0.72
C SER A 106 -0.58 8.03 -1.11
N GLN A 107 -1.87 8.15 -1.41
CA GLN A 107 -2.53 9.39 -1.80
C GLN A 107 -3.92 9.46 -1.17
N SER A 108 -4.47 10.64 -1.02
CA SER A 108 -5.91 10.84 -0.84
C SER A 108 -6.54 10.89 -2.23
N GLY A 109 -7.34 9.86 -2.58
CA GLY A 109 -7.82 9.62 -3.93
C GLY A 109 -6.75 9.03 -4.87
N CYS A 110 -7.00 9.06 -6.20
CA CYS A 110 -6.07 8.52 -7.21
C CYS A 110 -6.28 9.18 -8.57
N PRO A 111 -5.20 9.56 -9.30
CA PRO A 111 -5.33 10.25 -10.60
C PRO A 111 -5.52 9.32 -11.79
N LEU A 112 -5.39 8.00 -11.63
CA LEU A 112 -5.19 7.07 -12.75
C LEU A 112 -6.44 6.67 -13.52
N LYS A 113 -7.64 6.93 -13.02
CA LYS A 113 -8.92 6.66 -13.68
C LYS A 113 -9.10 5.20 -14.12
N CYS A 114 -8.55 4.22 -13.35
CA CYS A 114 -8.82 2.81 -13.60
C CYS A 114 -10.31 2.54 -13.47
N ASP A 115 -10.94 1.96 -14.50
CA ASP A 115 -12.40 1.93 -14.64
C ASP A 115 -13.09 0.99 -13.62
N PHE A 116 -12.37 -0.02 -13.16
CA PHE A 116 -12.81 -1.00 -12.17
C PHE A 116 -12.48 -0.64 -10.70
N CYS A 117 -12.08 0.62 -10.41
CA CYS A 117 -11.58 1.01 -9.09
C CYS A 117 -12.35 2.24 -8.55
N LEU A 118 -12.98 2.09 -7.38
CA LEU A 118 -13.71 3.19 -6.74
C LEU A 118 -12.83 4.37 -6.36
N THR A 119 -11.61 4.11 -5.88
CA THR A 119 -10.66 5.18 -5.55
C THR A 119 -10.39 6.10 -6.75
N ALA A 120 -10.40 5.53 -7.97
CA ALA A 120 -10.20 6.30 -9.19
C ALA A 120 -11.39 7.23 -9.52
N LYS A 121 -12.61 6.89 -9.06
CA LYS A 121 -13.80 7.74 -9.22
C LYS A 121 -13.76 8.99 -8.33
N LEU A 122 -13.00 8.97 -7.23
CA LEU A 122 -12.79 10.14 -6.37
C LEU A 122 -11.87 11.20 -7.01
N GLY A 123 -11.03 10.78 -7.97
CA GLY A 123 -9.94 11.61 -8.45
C GLY A 123 -8.82 11.79 -7.41
N LEU A 124 -7.78 12.54 -7.76
CA LEU A 124 -6.70 12.89 -6.84
C LEU A 124 -7.07 14.14 -6.04
N LEU A 125 -6.99 14.05 -4.72
CA LEU A 125 -7.05 15.21 -3.83
C LEU A 125 -5.64 15.75 -3.59
N ARG A 126 -4.73 14.93 -3.01
CA ARG A 126 -3.28 15.19 -2.94
C ARG A 126 -2.46 13.95 -2.61
N ASN A 127 -1.15 14.10 -2.74
CA ASN A 127 -0.18 13.14 -2.22
C ASN A 127 -0.19 13.16 -0.68
N LEU A 128 -0.04 11.99 -0.06
CA LEU A 128 0.22 11.89 1.38
C LEU A 128 1.71 12.16 1.65
N THR A 129 1.99 12.84 2.74
CA THR A 129 3.35 13.02 3.25
C THR A 129 3.93 11.69 3.76
N ALA A 130 5.24 11.61 3.90
CA ALA A 130 5.88 10.43 4.51
C ALA A 130 5.33 10.15 5.92
N GLY A 131 5.07 11.19 6.72
CA GLY A 131 4.48 11.07 8.05
C GLY A 131 3.07 10.48 8.02
N GLU A 132 2.20 10.93 7.12
CA GLU A 132 0.86 10.39 6.95
C GLU A 132 0.88 8.94 6.47
N ILE A 133 1.86 8.55 5.67
CA ILE A 133 2.05 7.14 5.25
C ILE A 133 2.47 6.28 6.44
N VAL A 134 3.47 6.70 7.21
CA VAL A 134 3.98 5.97 8.38
C VAL A 134 2.91 5.84 9.46
N GLU A 135 2.17 6.93 9.74
CA GLU A 135 1.21 6.96 10.83
C GLU A 135 0.00 6.05 10.60
N GLN A 136 -0.38 5.79 9.35
CA GLN A 136 -1.39 4.76 9.05
C GLN A 136 -1.01 3.41 9.68
N VAL A 137 0.27 3.02 9.54
CA VAL A 137 0.78 1.76 10.09
C VAL A 137 0.79 1.80 11.61
N ILE A 138 1.24 2.90 12.21
CA ILE A 138 1.28 3.09 13.67
C ILE A 138 -0.13 3.01 14.27
N ILE A 139 -1.11 3.70 13.69
CA ILE A 139 -2.50 3.68 14.14
C ILE A 139 -3.05 2.25 14.15
N VAL A 140 -2.85 1.52 13.06
CA VAL A 140 -3.33 0.14 12.93
C VAL A 140 -2.65 -0.77 13.95
N LEU A 141 -1.33 -0.68 14.11
CA LEU A 141 -0.59 -1.49 15.09
C LEU A 141 -1.02 -1.18 16.53
N ASN A 142 -1.25 0.10 16.86
CA ASN A 142 -1.71 0.49 18.20
C ASN A 142 -3.13 -0.02 18.51
N ASP A 143 -4.04 0.02 17.51
CA ASP A 143 -5.41 -0.50 17.70
C ASP A 143 -5.45 -2.02 17.83
N VAL A 144 -4.60 -2.74 17.11
CA VAL A 144 -4.62 -4.20 17.06
C VAL A 144 -3.87 -4.81 18.26
N TYR A 145 -2.70 -4.27 18.60
CA TYR A 145 -1.78 -4.89 19.57
C TYR A 145 -1.58 -4.06 20.83
N GLY A 146 -1.97 -2.79 20.84
CA GLY A 146 -1.69 -1.85 21.93
C GLY A 146 -0.43 -1.01 21.65
N VAL A 147 -0.37 0.16 22.30
CA VAL A 147 0.73 1.11 22.18
C VAL A 147 2.03 0.48 22.69
N GLY A 148 3.08 0.49 21.87
CA GLY A 148 4.40 -0.05 22.22
C GLY A 148 4.50 -1.57 22.35
N GLN A 149 3.41 -2.31 22.12
CA GLN A 149 3.43 -3.77 22.26
C GLN A 149 4.03 -4.46 21.01
N GLU A 150 4.73 -5.56 21.21
CA GLU A 150 5.28 -6.37 20.12
C GLU A 150 4.18 -7.00 19.26
N THR A 151 4.50 -7.21 17.98
CA THR A 151 3.61 -7.92 17.05
C THR A 151 3.92 -9.41 17.06
N PRO A 152 2.97 -10.32 17.38
CA PRO A 152 3.25 -11.75 17.61
C PRO A 152 3.84 -12.47 16.39
N HIS A 153 3.54 -12.02 15.18
CA HIS A 153 3.88 -12.72 13.92
C HIS A 153 4.70 -11.89 12.94
N GLY A 154 5.06 -10.69 13.31
CA GLY A 154 5.63 -9.69 12.40
C GLY A 154 4.63 -9.28 11.30
N THR A 155 4.72 -8.03 10.90
CA THR A 155 3.76 -7.37 9.99
C THR A 155 4.31 -7.30 8.58
N ASN A 156 3.47 -7.63 7.58
CA ASN A 156 3.70 -7.29 6.18
C ASN A 156 2.99 -6.00 5.83
N LEU A 157 3.58 -5.22 4.95
CA LEU A 157 2.98 -4.00 4.42
C LEU A 157 2.70 -4.13 2.93
N VAL A 158 1.58 -3.60 2.47
CA VAL A 158 1.28 -3.49 1.05
C VAL A 158 0.82 -2.07 0.72
N ALA A 159 1.54 -1.39 -0.17
CA ALA A 159 1.11 -0.10 -0.73
C ALA A 159 0.10 -0.36 -1.85
N MET A 160 -1.12 -0.76 -1.45
CA MET A 160 -2.22 -1.15 -2.34
C MET A 160 -3.56 -0.51 -1.91
N GLY A 161 -3.50 0.49 -1.02
CA GLY A 161 -4.63 1.32 -0.64
C GLY A 161 -4.96 2.37 -1.69
N ALA A 162 -5.45 3.52 -1.29
CA ALA A 162 -5.74 4.62 -2.20
C ALA A 162 -4.46 5.23 -2.79
N GLY A 163 -4.49 5.51 -4.12
CA GLY A 163 -3.42 6.19 -4.84
C GLY A 163 -2.56 5.29 -5.71
N GLU A 164 -1.69 5.94 -6.50
CA GLU A 164 -0.61 5.33 -7.24
C GLU A 164 0.71 5.65 -6.52
N PRO A 165 1.34 4.67 -5.86
CA PRO A 165 2.54 4.94 -5.05
C PRO A 165 3.70 5.56 -5.84
N PHE A 166 3.83 5.22 -7.12
CA PHE A 166 4.89 5.75 -7.98
C PHE A 166 4.64 7.17 -8.48
N LEU A 167 3.47 7.74 -8.25
CA LEU A 167 3.21 9.18 -8.41
C LEU A 167 3.43 9.98 -7.11
N ASN A 168 3.69 9.29 -6.00
CA ASN A 168 4.12 9.87 -4.72
C ASN A 168 5.45 9.26 -4.25
N PHE A 169 6.39 9.11 -5.16
CA PHE A 169 7.57 8.27 -5.02
C PHE A 169 8.48 8.67 -3.87
N GLU A 170 8.81 9.95 -3.77
CA GLU A 170 9.73 10.47 -2.74
C GLU A 170 9.17 10.29 -1.32
N ASN A 171 7.91 10.66 -1.09
CA ASN A 171 7.27 10.45 0.21
C ASN A 171 7.14 8.96 0.54
N LEU A 172 6.88 8.12 -0.46
CA LEU A 172 6.86 6.67 -0.28
C LEU A 172 8.24 6.15 0.17
N LEU A 173 9.31 6.53 -0.52
CA LEU A 173 10.67 6.08 -0.17
C LEU A 173 11.08 6.54 1.23
N ASN A 174 10.81 7.79 1.58
CA ASN A 174 11.07 8.32 2.91
C ASN A 174 10.29 7.56 3.99
N ALA A 175 9.01 7.29 3.75
CA ALA A 175 8.19 6.49 4.67
C ALA A 175 8.75 5.06 4.84
N LEU A 176 9.18 4.43 3.74
CA LEU A 176 9.79 3.09 3.77
C LEU A 176 11.12 3.07 4.53
N GLU A 177 11.94 4.10 4.39
CA GLU A 177 13.19 4.27 5.14
C GLU A 177 12.90 4.36 6.64
N ILE A 178 11.97 5.23 7.05
CA ILE A 178 11.55 5.40 8.45
C ILE A 178 11.03 4.07 9.02
N MET A 179 10.15 3.38 8.29
CA MET A 179 9.57 2.11 8.74
C MET A 179 10.59 0.97 8.82
N ALA A 180 11.67 1.03 8.04
CA ALA A 180 12.73 0.01 8.05
C ALA A 180 13.81 0.26 9.11
N ASP A 181 13.83 1.43 9.75
CA ASP A 181 14.85 1.77 10.77
C ASP A 181 14.76 0.80 11.96
N LYS A 182 15.94 0.32 12.40
CA LYS A 182 16.06 -0.65 13.49
C LYS A 182 15.62 -0.12 14.86
N GLY A 183 15.63 1.16 15.07
CA GLY A 183 15.14 1.80 16.30
C GLY A 183 13.72 2.34 16.17
N GLY A 184 12.97 1.84 15.19
CA GLY A 184 11.58 2.18 14.96
C GLY A 184 10.72 0.92 14.78
N LEU A 185 9.88 0.91 13.75
CA LEU A 185 8.98 -0.23 13.44
C LEU A 185 9.74 -1.48 12.98
N PHE A 186 10.94 -1.32 12.48
CA PHE A 186 11.83 -2.37 11.95
C PHE A 186 11.15 -3.30 10.94
N ILE A 187 10.35 -2.73 10.04
CA ILE A 187 9.69 -3.47 8.96
C ILE A 187 10.62 -3.52 7.75
N VAL A 188 11.34 -4.62 7.63
CA VAL A 188 12.37 -4.80 6.58
C VAL A 188 11.76 -4.84 5.16
N PRO A 189 12.50 -4.38 4.11
CA PRO A 189 11.97 -4.22 2.76
C PRO A 189 11.33 -5.48 2.16
N ASN A 190 11.81 -6.68 2.47
CA ASN A 190 11.24 -7.93 1.98
C ASN A 190 9.86 -8.26 2.57
N ARG A 191 9.42 -7.56 3.61
CA ARG A 191 8.07 -7.61 4.16
C ARG A 191 7.14 -6.57 3.56
N VAL A 192 7.64 -5.72 2.69
CA VAL A 192 6.86 -4.67 2.03
C VAL A 192 6.66 -5.02 0.56
N THR A 193 5.46 -4.84 0.03
CA THR A 193 5.17 -4.91 -1.40
C THR A 193 4.61 -3.57 -1.86
N VAL A 194 5.24 -2.96 -2.84
CA VAL A 194 4.75 -1.76 -3.50
C VAL A 194 4.05 -2.16 -4.79
N SER A 195 2.82 -1.69 -4.98
CA SER A 195 2.06 -1.91 -6.21
C SER A 195 2.09 -0.66 -7.09
N THR A 196 2.13 -0.86 -8.41
CA THR A 196 2.02 0.24 -9.38
C THR A 196 1.16 -0.16 -10.57
N ALA A 197 0.43 0.78 -11.12
CA ALA A 197 -0.29 0.60 -12.38
C ALA A 197 0.64 0.63 -13.62
N GLY A 198 1.93 0.88 -13.41
CA GLY A 198 2.92 0.82 -14.48
C GLY A 198 3.49 2.19 -14.88
N ILE A 199 3.95 2.98 -13.92
CA ILE A 199 4.72 4.22 -14.15
C ILE A 199 6.14 3.80 -14.54
N VAL A 200 6.36 3.56 -15.84
CA VAL A 200 7.57 2.94 -16.39
C VAL A 200 8.87 3.58 -15.89
N PRO A 201 9.06 4.91 -15.93
CA PRO A 201 10.30 5.52 -15.45
C PRO A 201 10.57 5.20 -13.96
N LYS A 202 9.52 5.17 -13.13
CA LYS A 202 9.66 4.89 -11.69
C LYS A 202 9.86 3.39 -11.41
N ILE A 203 9.40 2.49 -12.27
CA ILE A 203 9.77 1.05 -12.18
C ILE A 203 11.28 0.90 -12.35
N LEU A 204 11.87 1.57 -13.34
CA LEU A 204 13.32 1.52 -13.60
C LEU A 204 14.12 2.14 -12.45
N GLU A 205 13.69 3.28 -11.92
CA GLU A 205 14.30 3.91 -10.76
C GLU A 205 14.22 3.01 -9.51
N PHE A 206 13.05 2.43 -9.25
CA PHE A 206 12.83 1.47 -8.16
C PHE A 206 13.70 0.21 -8.29
N ALA A 207 13.93 -0.27 -9.51
CA ALA A 207 14.82 -1.40 -9.78
C ALA A 207 16.27 -1.14 -9.35
N GLY A 208 16.72 0.11 -9.39
CA GLY A 208 18.07 0.54 -8.98
C GLY A 208 18.28 0.67 -7.47
N LEU A 209 17.23 0.59 -6.65
CA LEU A 209 17.35 0.74 -5.19
C LEU A 209 18.08 -0.46 -4.57
N SER A 210 19.07 -0.19 -3.72
CA SER A 210 19.87 -1.22 -3.03
C SER A 210 19.06 -2.03 -2.01
N LYS A 211 18.11 -1.37 -1.33
CA LYS A 211 17.20 -1.95 -0.33
C LYS A 211 15.76 -1.74 -0.79
N ARG A 212 15.34 -2.44 -1.84
CA ARG A 212 14.00 -2.26 -2.38
C ARG A 212 13.00 -3.26 -1.79
N PRO A 213 11.72 -2.86 -1.63
CA PRO A 213 10.61 -3.75 -1.40
C PRO A 213 10.33 -4.69 -2.58
N ASN A 214 9.40 -5.63 -2.38
CA ASN A 214 8.83 -6.41 -3.46
C ASN A 214 7.98 -5.50 -4.38
N LEU A 215 7.93 -5.85 -5.67
CA LEU A 215 7.15 -5.13 -6.67
C LEU A 215 5.94 -5.95 -7.12
N ALA A 216 4.78 -5.30 -7.17
CA ALA A 216 3.60 -5.77 -7.85
C ALA A 216 3.22 -4.78 -8.97
N ILE A 217 2.93 -5.28 -10.16
CA ILE A 217 2.54 -4.46 -11.31
C ILE A 217 1.12 -4.83 -11.72
N SER A 218 0.21 -3.86 -11.72
CA SER A 218 -1.17 -4.06 -12.18
C SER A 218 -1.20 -4.14 -13.71
N LEU A 219 -1.52 -5.31 -14.24
CA LEU A 219 -1.57 -5.55 -15.69
C LEU A 219 -3.01 -5.57 -16.22
N SER A 220 -3.86 -6.40 -15.64
CA SER A 220 -5.31 -6.57 -15.88
C SER A 220 -5.74 -6.80 -17.34
N SER A 221 -4.83 -6.82 -18.30
CA SER A 221 -5.07 -7.18 -19.69
C SER A 221 -3.78 -7.54 -20.42
N PRO A 222 -3.79 -8.55 -21.30
CA PRO A 222 -2.64 -8.90 -22.14
C PRO A 222 -2.55 -8.05 -23.42
N THR A 223 -3.51 -7.17 -23.72
CA THR A 223 -3.57 -6.38 -24.94
C THR A 223 -3.73 -4.88 -24.67
N ASP A 224 -3.07 -4.03 -25.46
CA ASP A 224 -3.17 -2.57 -25.34
C ASP A 224 -4.61 -2.07 -25.53
N ALA A 225 -5.37 -2.66 -26.46
CA ALA A 225 -6.74 -2.26 -26.76
C ALA A 225 -7.63 -2.35 -25.52
N LEU A 226 -7.58 -3.46 -24.80
CA LEU A 226 -8.36 -3.64 -23.60
C LEU A 226 -7.76 -2.90 -22.40
N ARG A 227 -6.42 -2.91 -22.25
CA ARG A 227 -5.76 -2.21 -21.15
C ARG A 227 -5.98 -0.69 -21.23
N ASN A 228 -6.06 -0.09 -22.42
CA ASN A 228 -6.39 1.32 -22.61
C ASN A 228 -7.79 1.70 -22.06
N LYS A 229 -8.73 0.77 -22.11
CA LYS A 229 -10.08 0.94 -21.52
C LYS A 229 -10.05 0.79 -20.02
N LEU A 230 -9.48 -0.30 -19.53
CA LEU A 230 -9.48 -0.65 -18.11
C LEU A 230 -8.54 0.22 -17.27
N MET A 231 -7.38 0.57 -17.82
CA MET A 231 -6.29 1.30 -17.17
C MET A 231 -5.73 2.36 -18.11
N PRO A 232 -6.30 3.57 -18.16
CA PRO A 232 -5.94 4.61 -19.13
C PRO A 232 -4.47 5.04 -19.11
N ILE A 233 -3.73 4.75 -18.04
CA ILE A 233 -2.28 4.96 -17.95
C ILE A 233 -1.52 4.24 -19.07
N ASN A 234 -2.08 3.17 -19.64
CA ASN A 234 -1.53 2.44 -20.76
C ASN A 234 -1.38 3.29 -22.04
N LYS A 235 -2.17 4.37 -22.17
CA LYS A 235 -2.02 5.31 -23.28
C LYS A 235 -0.70 6.06 -23.25
N ARG A 236 -0.12 6.23 -22.05
CA ARG A 236 1.17 6.88 -21.84
C ARG A 236 2.34 5.90 -21.90
N TRP A 237 2.18 4.72 -21.31
CA TRP A 237 3.16 3.64 -21.34
C TRP A 237 2.47 2.35 -21.74
N LYS A 238 2.68 1.95 -23.00
CA LYS A 238 2.08 0.75 -23.58
C LYS A 238 2.64 -0.53 -22.94
N ILE A 239 1.94 -1.64 -23.15
CA ILE A 239 2.35 -2.96 -22.65
C ILE A 239 3.81 -3.28 -23.03
N ASP A 240 4.26 -2.92 -24.25
CA ASP A 240 5.64 -3.17 -24.68
C ASP A 240 6.66 -2.50 -23.75
N GLU A 241 6.48 -1.22 -23.44
CA GLU A 241 7.34 -0.47 -22.53
C GLU A 241 7.27 -1.01 -21.11
N LEU A 242 6.07 -1.35 -20.63
CA LEU A 242 5.85 -1.93 -19.32
C LEU A 242 6.55 -3.30 -19.17
N MET A 243 6.45 -4.16 -20.18
CA MET A 243 7.11 -5.47 -20.16
C MET A 243 8.64 -5.35 -20.20
N LYS A 244 9.17 -4.39 -20.96
CA LYS A 244 10.62 -4.07 -20.98
C LYS A 244 11.07 -3.60 -19.58
N ALA A 245 10.34 -2.69 -18.94
CA ALA A 245 10.66 -2.24 -17.58
C ALA A 245 10.55 -3.39 -16.55
N ALA A 246 9.54 -4.25 -16.68
CA ALA A 246 9.41 -5.44 -15.85
C ALA A 246 10.59 -6.41 -16.04
N LYS A 247 11.11 -6.55 -17.27
CA LYS A 247 12.31 -7.35 -17.54
C LYS A 247 13.57 -6.74 -16.93
N GLU A 248 13.74 -5.43 -16.99
CA GLU A 248 14.85 -4.77 -16.31
C GLU A 248 14.75 -4.95 -14.78
N PHE A 249 13.56 -4.82 -14.21
CA PHE A 249 13.34 -5.12 -12.80
C PHE A 249 13.67 -6.60 -12.46
N GLU A 250 13.23 -7.56 -13.29
CA GLU A 250 13.53 -8.98 -13.12
C GLU A 250 15.05 -9.25 -13.03
N ARG A 251 15.86 -8.55 -13.82
CA ARG A 251 17.33 -8.70 -13.83
C ARG A 251 17.98 -8.31 -12.51
N THR A 252 17.36 -7.42 -11.74
CA THR A 252 17.87 -6.97 -10.44
C THR A 252 17.46 -7.88 -9.28
N LEU A 253 16.60 -8.88 -9.50
CA LEU A 253 16.12 -9.80 -8.47
C LEU A 253 17.25 -10.71 -7.99
N LYS A 254 17.34 -10.93 -6.68
CA LYS A 254 18.26 -11.91 -6.07
C LYS A 254 17.75 -13.33 -6.30
N ARG A 255 18.60 -14.31 -6.04
CA ARG A 255 18.23 -15.74 -6.15
C ARG A 255 17.01 -16.03 -5.26
N GLY A 256 15.97 -16.63 -5.83
CA GLY A 256 14.72 -16.98 -5.13
C GLY A 256 13.67 -15.86 -5.10
N GLU A 257 14.04 -14.60 -5.37
CA GLU A 257 13.06 -13.52 -5.46
C GLU A 257 12.22 -13.62 -6.74
N ARG A 258 10.98 -13.14 -6.63
CA ARG A 258 10.04 -13.00 -7.75
C ARG A 258 9.29 -11.69 -7.59
N PHE A 259 8.88 -11.10 -8.70
CA PHE A 259 7.89 -10.02 -8.69
C PHE A 259 6.51 -10.54 -9.10
N THR A 260 5.49 -9.70 -9.02
CA THR A 260 4.10 -10.10 -9.24
C THR A 260 3.46 -9.24 -10.31
N PHE A 261 2.70 -9.83 -11.23
CA PHE A 261 1.63 -9.13 -11.93
C PHE A 261 0.31 -9.36 -11.22
N GLU A 262 -0.39 -8.27 -10.88
CA GLU A 262 -1.77 -8.30 -10.38
C GLU A 262 -2.71 -8.26 -11.61
N TYR A 263 -3.62 -9.20 -11.67
CA TYR A 263 -4.59 -9.32 -12.76
C TYR A 263 -6.00 -9.37 -12.17
N VAL A 264 -6.72 -8.24 -12.24
CA VAL A 264 -8.12 -8.18 -11.81
C VAL A 264 -8.96 -8.83 -12.90
N LEU A 265 -9.65 -9.92 -12.55
CA LEU A 265 -10.58 -10.64 -13.42
C LEU A 265 -11.96 -9.99 -13.34
N LEU A 266 -12.45 -9.54 -14.49
CA LEU A 266 -13.75 -8.90 -14.72
C LEU A 266 -14.59 -9.87 -15.56
N GLY A 267 -15.74 -10.33 -15.02
CA GLY A 267 -16.59 -11.32 -15.65
C GLY A 267 -17.04 -10.91 -17.05
N GLY A 268 -16.78 -11.76 -18.05
CA GLY A 268 -17.13 -11.53 -19.45
C GLY A 268 -16.29 -10.46 -20.17
N VAL A 269 -15.23 -9.91 -19.52
CA VAL A 269 -14.41 -8.83 -20.08
C VAL A 269 -12.99 -9.27 -20.35
N ASN A 270 -12.31 -9.83 -19.35
CA ASN A 270 -10.88 -10.20 -19.42
C ASN A 270 -10.57 -11.55 -18.77
N ASP A 271 -11.57 -12.40 -18.60
CA ASP A 271 -11.52 -13.67 -17.87
C ASP A 271 -11.65 -14.92 -18.76
N SER A 272 -11.55 -14.75 -20.11
CA SER A 272 -11.65 -15.87 -21.05
C SER A 272 -10.35 -16.70 -21.10
N ILE A 273 -10.46 -17.93 -21.60
CA ILE A 273 -9.31 -18.86 -21.78
C ILE A 273 -8.31 -18.28 -22.80
N GLU A 274 -8.81 -17.65 -23.86
CA GLU A 274 -7.97 -17.00 -24.88
C GLU A 274 -7.11 -15.88 -24.28
N GLN A 275 -7.65 -15.15 -23.32
CA GLN A 275 -6.90 -14.10 -22.60
C GLN A 275 -5.85 -14.67 -21.65
N ALA A 276 -6.10 -15.82 -21.03
CA ALA A 276 -5.08 -16.54 -20.29
C ALA A 276 -3.93 -17.00 -21.19
N GLU A 277 -4.25 -17.47 -22.41
CA GLU A 277 -3.27 -17.84 -23.42
C GLU A 277 -2.45 -16.64 -23.91
N GLN A 278 -3.13 -15.54 -24.23
CA GLN A 278 -2.48 -14.28 -24.63
C GLN A 278 -1.54 -13.75 -23.52
N LEU A 279 -1.93 -13.86 -22.25
CA LEU A 279 -1.09 -13.49 -21.12
C LEU A 279 0.16 -14.38 -21.05
N ALA A 280 0.03 -15.68 -21.21
CA ALA A 280 1.16 -16.60 -21.20
C ALA A 280 2.13 -16.33 -22.40
N ILE A 281 1.57 -16.07 -23.59
CA ILE A 281 2.33 -15.68 -24.77
C ILE A 281 3.09 -14.36 -24.52
N LEU A 282 2.42 -13.37 -23.91
CA LEU A 282 3.04 -12.09 -23.56
C LEU A 282 4.25 -12.28 -22.64
N LEU A 283 4.10 -13.04 -21.55
CA LEU A 283 5.20 -13.31 -20.64
C LEU A 283 6.38 -14.02 -21.31
N LYS A 284 6.08 -14.99 -22.16
CA LYS A 284 7.09 -15.73 -22.94
C LYS A 284 7.81 -14.83 -23.96
N LYS A 285 7.09 -13.95 -24.64
CA LYS A 285 7.67 -12.98 -25.61
C LYS A 285 8.78 -12.12 -24.97
N TYR A 286 8.60 -11.71 -23.69
CA TYR A 286 9.59 -10.90 -22.98
C TYR A 286 10.53 -11.72 -22.09
N ASP A 287 10.48 -13.08 -22.19
CA ASP A 287 11.31 -14.01 -21.41
C ASP A 287 11.23 -13.73 -19.89
N LEU A 288 10.04 -13.44 -19.37
CA LEU A 288 9.80 -13.22 -17.95
C LEU A 288 9.66 -14.58 -17.21
N LYS A 289 10.68 -14.95 -16.46
CA LYS A 289 10.78 -16.26 -15.79
C LYS A 289 10.54 -16.19 -14.26
N ARG A 290 10.83 -15.04 -13.66
CA ARG A 290 10.79 -14.84 -12.20
C ARG A 290 9.56 -14.01 -11.79
N VAL A 291 8.46 -14.25 -12.47
CA VAL A 291 7.18 -13.60 -12.26
C VAL A 291 6.14 -14.60 -11.76
N LYS A 292 5.19 -14.12 -10.98
CA LYS A 292 3.96 -14.83 -10.62
C LYS A 292 2.76 -13.94 -10.93
N ILE A 293 1.64 -14.55 -11.27
CA ILE A 293 0.39 -13.86 -11.53
C ILE A 293 -0.52 -14.00 -10.32
N ASN A 294 -0.95 -12.91 -9.72
CA ASN A 294 -2.01 -12.89 -8.74
C ASN A 294 -3.33 -12.57 -9.44
N LEU A 295 -4.23 -13.52 -9.45
CA LEU A 295 -5.58 -13.39 -9.98
C LEU A 295 -6.49 -12.86 -8.87
N ILE A 296 -7.13 -11.71 -9.11
CA ILE A 296 -8.03 -11.04 -8.18
C ILE A 296 -9.42 -11.04 -8.81
N ALA A 297 -10.35 -11.84 -8.30
CA ALA A 297 -11.74 -11.71 -8.70
C ALA A 297 -12.25 -10.30 -8.35
N HIS A 298 -12.88 -9.61 -9.30
CA HIS A 298 -13.42 -8.27 -9.08
C HIS A 298 -14.28 -8.19 -7.82
N ASN A 299 -14.11 -7.13 -7.08
CA ASN A 299 -14.93 -6.83 -5.92
C ASN A 299 -16.01 -5.81 -6.34
N PRO A 300 -17.29 -6.22 -6.44
CA PRO A 300 -18.34 -5.34 -6.93
C PRO A 300 -18.58 -4.15 -5.98
N ALA A 301 -19.02 -3.06 -6.55
CA ALA A 301 -19.53 -1.89 -5.84
C ALA A 301 -20.59 -1.21 -6.73
N GLU A 302 -21.57 -0.55 -6.13
CA GLU A 302 -22.71 0.05 -6.83
C GLU A 302 -22.32 1.02 -7.96
N GLN A 303 -21.17 1.70 -7.81
CA GLN A 303 -20.70 2.68 -8.81
C GLN A 303 -19.80 2.07 -9.90
N LEU A 304 -19.67 0.74 -9.95
CA LEU A 304 -18.82 0.04 -10.93
C LEU A 304 -19.68 -0.92 -11.76
N ASP A 305 -19.62 -0.75 -13.08
CA ASP A 305 -20.42 -1.54 -14.05
C ASP A 305 -19.82 -2.91 -14.37
N TYR A 306 -18.99 -3.46 -13.49
CA TYR A 306 -18.33 -4.74 -13.70
C TYR A 306 -18.85 -5.80 -12.73
N HIS A 307 -18.97 -7.02 -13.23
CA HIS A 307 -19.34 -8.19 -12.44
C HIS A 307 -18.09 -9.03 -12.09
N PRO A 308 -18.09 -9.73 -10.94
CA PRO A 308 -17.05 -10.72 -10.67
C PRO A 308 -17.15 -11.88 -11.66
N PRO A 309 -16.02 -12.53 -12.00
CA PRO A 309 -16.05 -13.78 -12.76
C PRO A 309 -16.70 -14.89 -11.92
N THR A 310 -17.16 -15.95 -12.57
CA THR A 310 -17.64 -17.13 -11.85
C THR A 310 -16.44 -17.85 -11.18
N PRO A 311 -16.66 -18.56 -10.06
CA PRO A 311 -15.61 -19.36 -9.42
C PRO A 311 -14.99 -20.39 -10.37
N GLU A 312 -15.81 -20.98 -11.26
CA GLU A 312 -15.39 -21.93 -12.29
C GLU A 312 -14.50 -21.25 -13.34
N GLY A 313 -14.87 -20.04 -13.77
CA GLY A 313 -14.09 -19.21 -14.72
C GLY A 313 -12.71 -18.87 -14.14
N VAL A 314 -12.65 -18.43 -12.88
CA VAL A 314 -11.36 -18.17 -12.19
C VAL A 314 -10.49 -19.43 -12.14
N LYS A 315 -11.09 -20.59 -11.84
CA LYS A 315 -10.39 -21.88 -11.78
C LYS A 315 -9.88 -22.31 -13.16
N ALA A 316 -10.70 -22.15 -14.20
CA ALA A 316 -10.33 -22.48 -15.58
C ALA A 316 -9.19 -21.56 -16.07
N PHE A 317 -9.28 -20.25 -15.86
CA PHE A 317 -8.24 -19.27 -16.20
C PHE A 317 -6.91 -19.61 -15.51
N LYS A 318 -6.95 -19.87 -14.20
CA LYS A 318 -5.76 -20.29 -13.45
C LYS A 318 -5.15 -21.58 -14.02
N LYS A 319 -5.97 -22.63 -14.19
CA LYS A 319 -5.54 -23.93 -14.72
C LYS A 319 -4.89 -23.78 -16.11
N ARG A 320 -5.47 -22.89 -16.96
CA ARG A 320 -4.89 -22.64 -18.29
C ARG A 320 -3.52 -21.98 -18.20
N LEU A 321 -3.32 -20.98 -17.36
CA LEU A 321 -2.02 -20.36 -17.12
C LEU A 321 -1.00 -21.39 -16.64
N GLU A 322 -1.37 -22.22 -15.65
CA GLU A 322 -0.50 -23.26 -15.10
C GLU A 322 -0.12 -24.32 -16.15
N SER A 323 -1.04 -24.74 -17.02
CA SER A 323 -0.75 -25.68 -18.12
C SER A 323 0.21 -25.09 -19.16
N LEU A 324 0.35 -23.77 -19.22
CA LEU A 324 1.30 -23.05 -20.09
C LEU A 324 2.61 -22.68 -19.36
N GLY A 325 2.82 -23.20 -18.12
CA GLY A 325 4.04 -22.99 -17.33
C GLY A 325 4.06 -21.66 -16.56
N VAL A 326 2.94 -20.95 -16.45
CA VAL A 326 2.86 -19.68 -15.69
C VAL A 326 2.41 -19.94 -14.27
N SER A 327 3.17 -19.49 -13.28
CA SER A 327 2.78 -19.56 -11.87
C SER A 327 1.64 -18.59 -11.56
N ALA A 328 0.44 -19.10 -11.27
CA ALA A 328 -0.76 -18.30 -11.00
C ALA A 328 -1.37 -18.63 -9.63
N TYR A 329 -1.78 -17.61 -8.90
CA TYR A 329 -2.38 -17.70 -7.59
C TYR A 329 -3.68 -16.91 -7.55
N VAL A 330 -4.72 -17.48 -6.96
CA VAL A 330 -5.98 -16.77 -6.71
C VAL A 330 -5.91 -16.11 -5.34
N ARG A 331 -6.10 -14.80 -5.30
CA ARG A 331 -6.16 -14.04 -4.06
C ARG A 331 -7.57 -14.14 -3.46
N THR A 332 -7.67 -14.67 -2.26
CA THR A 332 -8.92 -14.68 -1.51
C THR A 332 -9.27 -13.25 -1.10
N PRO A 333 -10.45 -12.73 -1.49
CA PRO A 333 -10.90 -11.42 -1.03
C PRO A 333 -11.09 -11.40 0.48
N ARG A 334 -10.82 -10.25 1.10
CA ARG A 334 -11.00 -10.00 2.53
C ARG A 334 -11.79 -8.71 2.74
N GLY A 335 -12.63 -8.67 3.77
CA GLY A 335 -13.35 -7.47 4.18
C GLY A 335 -14.28 -6.89 3.10
N ARG A 336 -14.92 -7.72 2.26
CA ARG A 336 -15.86 -7.25 1.22
C ARG A 336 -17.07 -6.56 1.83
N ASP A 337 -17.57 -7.10 2.92
CA ASP A 337 -18.73 -6.63 3.70
C ASP A 337 -18.54 -5.22 4.28
N ILE A 338 -17.29 -4.81 4.48
CA ILE A 338 -16.91 -3.48 4.99
C ILE A 338 -16.25 -2.60 3.93
N TYR A 339 -16.35 -2.93 2.64
CA TYR A 339 -15.67 -2.22 1.55
C TYR A 339 -14.15 -2.08 1.71
N ALA A 340 -13.50 -3.09 2.31
CA ALA A 340 -12.07 -3.11 2.54
C ALA A 340 -11.27 -3.86 1.46
N ALA A 341 -11.93 -4.52 0.51
CA ALA A 341 -11.26 -5.27 -0.54
C ALA A 341 -10.63 -4.36 -1.61
N CYS A 342 -9.69 -4.92 -2.38
CA CYS A 342 -8.99 -4.19 -3.43
C CYS A 342 -9.97 -3.53 -4.41
N GLY A 343 -9.75 -2.25 -4.69
CA GLY A 343 -10.58 -1.43 -5.58
C GLY A 343 -11.84 -0.84 -4.94
N GLN A 344 -12.14 -1.16 -3.67
CA GLN A 344 -13.35 -0.69 -2.97
C GLN A 344 -13.13 0.52 -2.06
N LEU A 345 -11.90 0.93 -1.78
CA LEU A 345 -11.64 2.07 -0.90
C LEU A 345 -12.15 3.38 -1.55
N ALA A 346 -13.18 3.96 -0.92
CA ALA A 346 -13.77 5.23 -1.31
C ALA A 346 -14.44 5.84 -0.07
N ALA A 347 -13.82 6.80 0.54
CA ALA A 347 -14.12 7.39 1.85
C ALA A 347 -15.61 7.68 2.16
N LYS A 348 -16.46 7.77 1.14
CA LYS A 348 -17.90 8.07 1.28
C LYS A 348 -18.79 6.83 1.42
N GLN A 349 -18.27 5.61 1.28
CA GLN A 349 -19.08 4.39 1.44
C GLN A 349 -19.10 3.96 2.89
N GLU A 350 -20.22 4.17 3.54
CA GLU A 350 -20.49 3.60 4.86
C GLU A 350 -21.11 2.21 4.66
N PRO A 351 -20.47 1.17 5.18
CA PRO A 351 -21.13 -0.15 5.25
C PRO A 351 -22.36 -0.06 6.17
N ASN A 352 -23.39 -0.84 5.87
CA ASN A 352 -24.59 -0.99 6.72
C ASN A 352 -24.28 -1.70 8.07
N LEU A 353 -23.05 -1.55 8.58
CA LEU A 353 -22.54 -2.20 9.79
C LEU A 353 -22.31 -1.19 10.90
N VAL A 354 -22.35 -1.66 12.13
CA VAL A 354 -22.14 -0.85 13.32
C VAL A 354 -20.78 -0.14 13.27
N LYS A 355 -20.80 1.19 13.21
CA LYS A 355 -19.61 2.02 13.41
C LYS A 355 -19.12 1.82 14.85
N ILE A 356 -17.93 1.29 15.04
CA ILE A 356 -17.25 1.37 16.31
C ILE A 356 -16.52 2.72 16.33
N GLN A 357 -17.07 3.69 17.05
CA GLN A 357 -16.39 4.97 17.25
C GLN A 357 -15.05 4.69 17.95
N ALA A 358 -13.98 5.30 17.44
CA ALA A 358 -12.69 5.28 18.12
C ALA A 358 -12.83 6.06 19.42
N ALA A 359 -12.43 5.45 20.55
CA ALA A 359 -12.36 6.08 21.85
C ALA A 359 -11.23 7.12 21.91
#